data_9baac901ba45088f8cc11fe8cc6e79d6
#
_entry.id   9baac901ba45088f8cc11fe8cc6e79d6
#
_cell.length_a   1.000
_cell.length_b   1.000
_cell.length_c   1.000
_cell.angle_alpha   90.00
_cell.angle_beta   90.00
_cell.angle_gamma   90.00
#
_symmetry.space_group_name_H-M   'P 1'
#
loop_
_entity.id
_entity.type
_entity.pdbx_description
1 polymer ?
#
loop_
_entity_poly.entity_id
_entity_poly.type
_entity_poly.pdbx_seq_one_letter_code
_entity_poly.pdbx_strand_id
1 'polypeptide(L)'
;MRLYGRYNSPYVRRVAVTMRLYGLDYEHENVVPFDDGKRDVTRVNPIARVPVLELPDGECLVDSTAIIDYLDEIAGPDHALIPRAGSKRRQVLKFIAIELGIMDKLVAILYERQFRPKEKWHRPWIAACEAQIRDGFNWIDNEINDDWLISDQMTQADVSLAVFWDFATR
;
A
#
# COMPACT_ATOMS: atom_id res chain seq x y z
N MET A 1 -10.68 -16.19 -3.04
CA MET A 1 -9.99 -14.99 -3.58
C MET A 1 -8.54 -15.33 -3.88
N ARG A 2 -7.90 -14.67 -4.85
CA ARG A 2 -6.47 -14.86 -5.16
C ARG A 2 -5.76 -13.51 -5.19
N LEU A 3 -4.70 -13.36 -4.40
CA LEU A 3 -3.89 -12.13 -4.31
C LEU A 3 -2.61 -12.28 -5.14
N TYR A 4 -2.46 -11.45 -6.16
CA TYR A 4 -1.28 -11.40 -7.03
C TYR A 4 -0.27 -10.38 -6.54
N GLY A 5 1.00 -10.80 -6.54
CA GLY A 5 2.16 -9.96 -6.24
C GLY A 5 3.03 -10.51 -5.10
N ARG A 6 4.29 -10.12 -5.07
CA ARG A 6 5.22 -10.50 -4.00
C ARG A 6 5.00 -9.67 -2.74
N TYR A 7 5.15 -10.29 -1.58
CA TYR A 7 5.13 -9.58 -0.29
C TYR A 7 6.27 -8.58 -0.09
N ASN A 8 7.28 -8.56 -0.97
CA ASN A 8 8.26 -7.47 -1.00
C ASN A 8 7.64 -6.14 -1.45
N SER A 9 6.55 -6.17 -2.22
CA SER A 9 5.79 -4.96 -2.52
C SER A 9 5.04 -4.49 -1.27
N PRO A 10 5.25 -3.25 -0.83
CA PRO A 10 4.53 -2.70 0.32
C PRO A 10 3.02 -2.60 0.04
N TYR A 11 2.64 -2.38 -1.21
CA TYR A 11 1.23 -2.31 -1.61
C TYR A 11 0.54 -3.69 -1.53
N VAL A 12 1.23 -4.77 -1.93
CA VAL A 12 0.72 -6.14 -1.78
C VAL A 12 0.63 -6.52 -0.30
N ARG A 13 1.66 -6.15 0.47
CA ARG A 13 1.75 -6.51 1.88
C ARG A 13 0.66 -5.86 2.72
N ARG A 14 0.32 -4.56 2.47
CA ARG A 14 -0.77 -3.92 3.21
C ARG A 14 -2.12 -4.61 2.96
N VAL A 15 -2.39 -5.06 1.74
CA VAL A 15 -3.60 -5.86 1.42
C VAL A 15 -3.55 -7.20 2.14
N ALA A 16 -2.44 -7.93 2.07
CA ALA A 16 -2.29 -9.23 2.71
C ALA A 16 -2.46 -9.16 4.23
N VAL A 17 -1.93 -8.12 4.88
CA VAL A 17 -2.10 -7.89 6.33
C VAL A 17 -3.57 -7.60 6.63
N THR A 18 -4.24 -6.73 5.87
CA THR A 18 -5.67 -6.43 6.04
C THR A 18 -6.53 -7.68 5.88
N MET A 19 -6.29 -8.51 4.86
CA MET A 19 -7.00 -9.78 4.69
C MET A 19 -6.84 -10.72 5.90
N ARG A 20 -5.63 -10.81 6.45
CA ARG A 20 -5.37 -11.61 7.65
C ARG A 20 -6.07 -11.07 8.90
N LEU A 21 -6.10 -9.75 9.07
CA LEU A 21 -6.81 -9.11 10.19
C LEU A 21 -8.32 -9.37 10.13
N TYR A 22 -8.87 -9.48 8.91
CA TYR A 22 -10.27 -9.85 8.71
C TYR A 22 -10.55 -11.36 8.71
N GLY A 23 -9.51 -12.19 8.91
CA GLY A 23 -9.67 -13.65 8.88
C GLY A 23 -10.05 -14.20 7.50
N LEU A 24 -9.72 -13.48 6.42
CA LEU A 24 -10.06 -13.87 5.05
C LEU A 24 -9.00 -14.79 4.46
N ASP A 25 -9.44 -15.95 3.99
CA ASP A 25 -8.56 -16.87 3.26
C ASP A 25 -8.39 -16.45 1.80
N TYR A 26 -7.18 -16.61 1.30
CA TYR A 26 -6.84 -16.34 -0.10
C TYR A 26 -5.68 -17.21 -0.59
N GLU A 27 -5.69 -17.51 -1.88
CA GLU A 27 -4.52 -18.05 -2.57
C GLU A 27 -3.54 -16.92 -2.88
N HIS A 28 -2.24 -17.19 -2.70
CA HIS A 28 -1.20 -16.21 -3.00
C HIS A 28 -0.48 -16.56 -4.29
N GLU A 29 -0.63 -15.71 -5.29
CA GLU A 29 0.09 -15.83 -6.58
C GLU A 29 1.35 -14.96 -6.56
N ASN A 30 2.51 -15.59 -6.39
CA ASN A 30 3.80 -14.92 -6.20
C ASN A 30 4.40 -14.47 -7.54
N VAL A 31 3.88 -13.40 -8.11
CA VAL A 31 4.32 -12.83 -9.39
C VAL A 31 5.00 -11.48 -9.23
N VAL A 32 5.84 -11.13 -10.21
CA VAL A 32 6.44 -9.79 -10.35
C VAL A 32 5.94 -9.12 -11.62
N PRO A 33 5.69 -7.79 -11.59
CA PRO A 33 5.21 -7.07 -12.77
C PRO A 33 6.35 -6.69 -13.75
N PHE A 34 7.47 -7.42 -13.72
CA PHE A 34 8.65 -7.16 -14.55
C PHE A 34 9.09 -8.44 -15.27
N ASP A 35 9.83 -8.28 -16.35
CA ASP A 35 10.39 -9.38 -17.14
C ASP A 35 9.31 -10.41 -17.56
N ASP A 36 9.57 -11.69 -17.36
CA ASP A 36 8.66 -12.77 -17.76
C ASP A 36 7.35 -12.76 -16.98
N GLY A 37 7.35 -12.31 -15.73
CA GLY A 37 6.15 -12.20 -14.89
C GLY A 37 5.19 -11.10 -15.32
N LYS A 38 5.63 -10.15 -16.14
CA LYS A 38 4.77 -9.08 -16.67
C LYS A 38 3.56 -9.63 -17.45
N ARG A 39 3.76 -10.72 -18.21
CA ARG A 39 2.68 -11.34 -19.01
C ARG A 39 1.55 -11.87 -18.14
N ASP A 40 1.88 -12.46 -17.00
CA ASP A 40 0.88 -13.04 -16.10
C ASP A 40 0.09 -11.93 -15.39
N VAL A 41 0.77 -10.87 -14.97
CA VAL A 41 0.11 -9.71 -14.35
C VAL A 41 -0.77 -8.96 -15.36
N THR A 42 -0.37 -8.82 -16.64
CA THR A 42 -1.17 -8.10 -17.64
C THR A 42 -2.50 -8.78 -17.98
N ARG A 43 -2.66 -10.06 -17.68
CA ARG A 43 -3.96 -10.76 -17.84
C ARG A 43 -5.01 -10.28 -16.85
N VAL A 44 -4.59 -9.84 -15.67
CA VAL A 44 -5.46 -9.42 -14.55
C VAL A 44 -5.39 -7.92 -14.28
N ASN A 45 -4.37 -7.23 -14.80
CA ASN A 45 -4.21 -5.79 -14.69
C ASN A 45 -3.51 -5.22 -15.94
N PRO A 46 -4.19 -4.43 -16.79
CA PRO A 46 -3.65 -3.95 -18.07
C PRO A 46 -2.40 -3.06 -17.94
N ILE A 47 -2.17 -2.43 -16.78
CA ILE A 47 -0.98 -1.62 -16.52
C ILE A 47 0.15 -2.40 -15.84
N ALA A 48 0.00 -3.73 -15.71
CA ALA A 48 1.00 -4.64 -15.13
C ALA A 48 1.51 -4.18 -13.74
N ARG A 49 0.62 -3.75 -12.85
CA ARG A 49 0.95 -3.39 -11.46
C ARG A 49 0.34 -4.38 -10.48
N VAL A 50 0.98 -4.53 -9.34
CA VAL A 50 0.49 -5.31 -8.20
C VAL A 50 0.27 -4.41 -6.98
N PRO A 51 -0.68 -4.73 -6.06
CA PRO A 51 -1.51 -5.92 -6.00
C PRO A 51 -2.65 -5.97 -7.03
N VAL A 52 -3.12 -7.19 -7.30
CA VAL A 52 -4.43 -7.46 -7.88
C VAL A 52 -5.12 -8.47 -6.96
N LEU A 53 -6.39 -8.29 -6.70
CA LEU A 53 -7.22 -9.25 -6.01
C LEU A 53 -8.28 -9.80 -6.98
N GLU A 54 -8.16 -11.07 -7.33
CA GLU A 54 -9.15 -11.80 -8.13
C GLU A 54 -10.21 -12.39 -7.18
N LEU A 55 -11.46 -12.03 -7.43
CA LEU A 55 -12.61 -12.50 -6.69
C LEU A 55 -13.09 -13.89 -7.18
N PRO A 56 -13.95 -14.60 -6.44
CA PRO A 56 -14.43 -15.91 -6.83
C PRO A 56 -15.20 -15.96 -8.16
N ASP A 57 -15.81 -14.87 -8.58
CA ASP A 57 -16.52 -14.71 -9.86
C ASP A 57 -15.60 -14.33 -11.03
N GLY A 58 -14.31 -14.11 -10.77
CA GLY A 58 -13.31 -13.74 -11.76
C GLY A 58 -13.12 -12.22 -11.94
N GLU A 59 -13.85 -11.37 -11.22
CA GLU A 59 -13.57 -9.93 -11.19
C GLU A 59 -12.19 -9.67 -10.59
N CYS A 60 -11.43 -8.76 -11.21
CA CYS A 60 -10.11 -8.36 -10.75
C CYS A 60 -10.11 -6.93 -10.23
N LEU A 61 -9.92 -6.78 -8.94
CA LEU A 61 -9.74 -5.47 -8.30
C LEU A 61 -8.27 -5.06 -8.38
N VAL A 62 -8.02 -3.81 -8.79
CA VAL A 62 -6.68 -3.26 -8.94
C VAL A 62 -6.51 -2.02 -8.10
N ASP A 63 -5.24 -1.80 -7.69
CA ASP A 63 -4.81 -0.85 -6.68
C ASP A 63 -5.16 -1.25 -5.24
N SER A 64 -4.18 -1.11 -4.37
CA SER A 64 -4.31 -1.53 -2.97
C SER A 64 -5.38 -0.76 -2.20
N THR A 65 -5.70 0.46 -2.61
CA THR A 65 -6.72 1.28 -1.95
C THR A 65 -8.13 0.79 -2.30
N ALA A 66 -8.38 0.52 -3.59
CA ALA A 66 -9.66 -0.04 -4.02
C ALA A 66 -9.89 -1.45 -3.47
N ILE A 67 -8.84 -2.27 -3.42
CA ILE A 67 -8.91 -3.61 -2.81
C ILE A 67 -9.27 -3.50 -1.32
N ILE A 68 -8.63 -2.60 -0.57
CA ILE A 68 -8.91 -2.43 0.87
C ILE A 68 -10.32 -1.89 1.09
N ASP A 69 -10.81 -0.97 0.25
CA ASP A 69 -12.19 -0.48 0.34
C ASP A 69 -13.21 -1.63 0.17
N TYR A 70 -12.97 -2.54 -0.78
CA TYR A 70 -13.77 -3.76 -0.93
C TYR A 70 -13.65 -4.70 0.29
N LEU A 71 -12.44 -4.86 0.85
CA LEU A 71 -12.25 -5.69 2.05
C LEU A 71 -13.00 -5.12 3.25
N ASP A 72 -13.02 -3.80 3.42
CA ASP A 72 -13.81 -3.11 4.44
C ASP A 72 -15.32 -3.30 4.22
N GLU A 73 -15.78 -3.31 2.96
CA GLU A 73 -17.18 -3.58 2.62
C GLU A 73 -17.62 -4.97 3.09
N ILE A 74 -16.83 -6.00 2.79
CA ILE A 74 -17.17 -7.39 3.19
C ILE A 74 -16.95 -7.65 4.68
N ALA A 75 -16.01 -6.96 5.34
CA ALA A 75 -15.83 -7.04 6.80
C ALA A 75 -17.01 -6.43 7.56
N GLY A 76 -17.70 -5.50 6.95
CA GLY A 76 -18.84 -4.80 7.53
C GLY A 76 -18.46 -3.65 8.47
N PRO A 77 -19.44 -2.81 8.84
CA PRO A 77 -19.20 -1.54 9.51
C PRO A 77 -18.56 -1.66 10.90
N ASP A 78 -18.77 -2.78 11.58
CA ASP A 78 -18.29 -2.99 12.95
C ASP A 78 -16.84 -3.47 12.98
N HIS A 79 -16.32 -3.98 11.86
CA HIS A 79 -14.96 -4.52 11.74
C HIS A 79 -14.07 -3.76 10.76
N ALA A 80 -14.67 -2.90 9.92
CA ALA A 80 -13.92 -2.13 8.91
C ALA A 80 -12.85 -1.24 9.56
N LEU A 81 -11.61 -1.34 9.06
CA LEU A 81 -10.49 -0.53 9.52
C LEU A 81 -10.54 0.92 9.03
N ILE A 82 -11.36 1.21 8.01
CA ILE A 82 -11.69 2.57 7.58
C ILE A 82 -13.16 2.83 7.94
N PRO A 83 -13.46 3.77 8.84
CA PRO A 83 -14.83 4.12 9.21
C PRO A 83 -15.67 4.50 7.97
N ARG A 84 -16.95 4.11 7.93
CA ARG A 84 -17.83 4.34 6.77
C ARG A 84 -18.05 5.82 6.45
N ALA A 85 -18.07 6.70 7.46
CA ALA A 85 -18.39 8.11 7.29
C ALA A 85 -17.81 8.96 8.43
N GLY A 86 -17.99 10.27 8.32
CA GLY A 86 -17.71 11.22 9.39
C GLY A 86 -16.27 11.73 9.43
N SER A 87 -15.92 12.42 10.51
CA SER A 87 -14.60 13.05 10.69
C SER A 87 -13.48 12.01 10.82
N LYS A 88 -13.74 10.93 11.53
CA LYS A 88 -12.79 9.84 11.74
C LYS A 88 -12.36 9.20 10.39
N ARG A 89 -13.32 8.95 9.48
CA ARG A 89 -13.00 8.49 8.12
C ARG A 89 -12.06 9.45 7.39
N ARG A 90 -12.36 10.76 7.45
CA ARG A 90 -11.52 11.77 6.78
C ARG A 90 -10.10 11.80 7.34
N GLN A 91 -9.95 11.63 8.65
CA GLN A 91 -8.63 11.54 9.30
C GLN A 91 -7.87 10.31 8.84
N VAL A 92 -8.48 9.11 8.88
CA VAL A 92 -7.87 7.86 8.41
C VAL A 92 -7.43 7.99 6.95
N LEU A 93 -8.31 8.48 6.08
CA LEU A 93 -7.98 8.67 4.65
C LEU A 93 -6.88 9.72 4.43
N LYS A 94 -6.79 10.77 5.25
CA LYS A 94 -5.72 11.76 5.19
C LYS A 94 -4.37 11.11 5.51
N PHE A 95 -4.27 10.32 6.59
CA PHE A 95 -3.04 9.60 6.91
C PHE A 95 -2.65 8.64 5.80
N ILE A 96 -3.58 7.80 5.34
CA ILE A 96 -3.33 6.86 4.24
C ILE A 96 -2.84 7.58 2.97
N ALA A 97 -3.40 8.73 2.64
CA ALA A 97 -2.98 9.49 1.46
C ALA A 97 -1.53 10.00 1.58
N ILE A 98 -1.13 10.48 2.77
CA ILE A 98 0.24 10.91 3.05
C ILE A 98 1.20 9.73 3.00
N GLU A 99 0.85 8.62 3.64
CA GLU A 99 1.63 7.38 3.65
C GLU A 99 1.85 6.82 2.24
N LEU A 100 0.81 6.81 1.41
CA LEU A 100 0.91 6.43 -0.01
C LEU A 100 1.81 7.38 -0.78
N GLY A 101 1.71 8.68 -0.52
CA GLY A 101 2.59 9.68 -1.12
C GLY A 101 4.07 9.45 -0.76
N ILE A 102 4.38 9.14 0.49
CA ILE A 102 5.72 8.75 0.95
C ILE A 102 6.19 7.51 0.19
N MET A 103 5.33 6.49 0.13
CA MET A 103 5.67 5.21 -0.51
C MET A 103 5.92 5.35 -2.01
N ASP A 104 5.14 6.17 -2.71
CA ASP A 104 5.37 6.46 -4.13
C ASP A 104 6.74 7.09 -4.38
N LYS A 105 7.21 7.98 -3.48
CA LYS A 105 8.56 8.56 -3.57
C LYS A 105 9.65 7.55 -3.27
N LEU A 106 9.46 6.67 -2.29
CA LEU A 106 10.39 5.58 -2.00
C LEU A 106 10.53 4.64 -3.20
N VAL A 107 9.42 4.23 -3.79
CA VAL A 107 9.42 3.36 -4.99
C VAL A 107 10.03 4.08 -6.21
N ALA A 108 9.80 5.40 -6.36
CA ALA A 108 10.43 6.18 -7.43
C ALA A 108 11.97 6.20 -7.29
N ILE A 109 12.50 6.38 -6.09
CA ILE A 109 13.94 6.29 -5.82
C ILE A 109 14.47 4.87 -6.09
N LEU A 110 13.73 3.84 -5.63
CA LEU A 110 14.11 2.45 -5.86
C LEU A 110 14.22 2.15 -7.36
N TYR A 111 13.24 2.58 -8.16
CA TYR A 111 13.23 2.36 -9.60
C TYR A 111 14.32 3.16 -10.31
N GLU A 112 14.58 4.40 -9.89
CA GLU A 112 15.71 5.19 -10.41
C GLU A 112 17.03 4.46 -10.19
N ARG A 113 17.20 3.84 -9.01
CA ARG A 113 18.44 3.11 -8.67
C ARG A 113 18.53 1.71 -9.29
N GLN A 114 17.40 1.04 -9.50
CA GLN A 114 17.35 -0.33 -10.00
C GLN A 114 17.40 -0.41 -11.54
N PHE A 115 16.66 0.49 -12.22
CA PHE A 115 16.47 0.41 -13.67
C PHE A 115 17.31 1.39 -14.47
N ARG A 116 18.05 2.30 -13.80
CA ARG A 116 18.96 3.21 -14.48
C ARG A 116 20.40 2.95 -14.07
N PRO A 117 21.36 3.02 -15.02
CA PRO A 117 22.78 3.06 -14.71
C PRO A 117 23.10 4.27 -13.81
N LYS A 118 24.03 4.09 -12.86
CA LYS A 118 24.36 5.09 -11.83
C LYS A 118 24.73 6.46 -12.40
N GLU A 119 25.39 6.49 -13.56
CA GLU A 119 25.78 7.72 -14.27
C GLU A 119 24.60 8.49 -14.86
N LYS A 120 23.43 7.86 -14.97
CA LYS A 120 22.17 8.46 -15.47
C LYS A 120 21.19 8.82 -14.36
N TRP A 121 21.56 8.63 -13.09
CA TRP A 121 20.69 9.01 -11.98
C TRP A 121 20.55 10.53 -11.88
N HIS A 122 19.31 11.00 -11.83
CA HIS A 122 19.04 12.43 -11.66
C HIS A 122 19.05 12.81 -10.18
N ARG A 123 20.23 13.15 -9.67
CA ARG A 123 20.45 13.48 -8.24
C ARG A 123 19.48 14.51 -7.67
N PRO A 124 19.15 15.63 -8.37
CA PRO A 124 18.19 16.61 -7.86
C PRO A 124 16.80 16.00 -7.64
N TRP A 125 16.35 15.10 -8.51
CA TRP A 125 15.08 14.40 -8.36
C TRP A 125 15.08 13.45 -7.16
N ILE A 126 16.15 12.68 -6.99
CA ILE A 126 16.32 11.80 -5.82
C ILE A 126 16.25 12.62 -4.53
N ALA A 127 17.00 13.73 -4.46
CA ALA A 127 17.00 14.63 -3.30
C ALA A 127 15.61 15.23 -3.01
N ALA A 128 14.87 15.62 -4.05
CA ALA A 128 13.50 16.10 -3.91
C ALA A 128 12.57 15.01 -3.34
N CYS A 129 12.67 13.75 -3.81
CA CYS A 129 11.91 12.64 -3.27
C CYS A 129 12.29 12.36 -1.81
N GLU A 130 13.59 12.34 -1.48
CA GLU A 130 14.08 12.14 -0.10
C GLU A 130 13.57 13.23 0.86
N ALA A 131 13.50 14.49 0.40
CA ALA A 131 12.91 15.57 1.17
C ALA A 131 11.42 15.33 1.45
N GLN A 132 10.63 14.98 0.43
CA GLN A 132 9.20 14.70 0.60
C GLN A 132 8.93 13.51 1.53
N ILE A 133 9.75 12.45 1.46
CA ILE A 133 9.68 11.31 2.36
C ILE A 133 9.92 11.75 3.81
N ARG A 134 10.99 12.48 4.06
CA ARG A 134 11.33 13.00 5.39
C ARG A 134 10.24 13.90 5.94
N ASP A 135 9.76 14.84 5.13
CA ASP A 135 8.73 15.79 5.54
C ASP A 135 7.40 15.08 5.86
N GLY A 136 7.06 14.04 5.07
CA GLY A 136 5.89 13.20 5.32
C GLY A 136 6.00 12.41 6.62
N PHE A 137 7.13 11.76 6.89
CA PHE A 137 7.32 11.04 8.16
C PHE A 137 7.37 12.00 9.36
N ASN A 138 8.02 13.16 9.22
CA ASN A 138 8.00 14.18 10.28
C ASN A 138 6.59 14.68 10.57
N TRP A 139 5.75 14.83 9.54
CA TRP A 139 4.37 15.20 9.73
C TRP A 139 3.62 14.11 10.51
N ILE A 140 3.76 12.84 10.15
CA ILE A 140 3.14 11.71 10.86
C ILE A 140 3.59 11.69 12.32
N ASP A 141 4.88 11.82 12.58
CA ASP A 141 5.47 11.80 13.93
C ASP A 141 4.91 12.92 14.82
N ASN A 142 4.66 14.10 14.27
CA ASN A 142 4.07 15.22 14.97
C ASN A 142 2.55 15.08 15.24
N GLU A 143 1.86 14.23 14.49
CA GLU A 143 0.41 14.00 14.65
C GLU A 143 0.10 12.81 15.58
N ILE A 144 1.10 11.98 15.90
CA ILE A 144 0.94 10.84 16.81
C ILE A 144 0.89 11.37 18.26
N ASN A 145 -0.23 11.13 18.93
CA ASN A 145 -0.41 11.54 20.33
C ASN A 145 -0.74 10.38 21.26
N ASP A 146 -1.15 9.23 20.71
CA ASP A 146 -1.65 8.06 21.43
C ASP A 146 -0.99 6.76 20.94
N ASP A 147 -1.44 5.62 21.42
CA ASP A 147 -0.97 4.29 21.00
C ASP A 147 -1.29 3.99 19.52
N TRP A 148 -2.33 4.63 18.96
CA TRP A 148 -2.76 4.52 17.58
C TRP A 148 -2.75 5.89 16.89
N LEU A 149 -2.59 5.93 15.57
CA LEU A 149 -2.53 7.16 14.78
C LEU A 149 -3.80 8.01 14.90
N ILE A 150 -4.96 7.35 15.05
CA ILE A 150 -6.24 8.02 15.03
C ILE A 150 -7.17 7.34 16.05
N SER A 151 -7.35 7.95 17.22
CA SER A 151 -8.24 7.41 18.25
C SER A 151 -7.68 6.22 19.05
N ASP A 152 -8.56 5.56 19.76
CA ASP A 152 -8.34 4.51 20.75
C ASP A 152 -8.24 3.08 20.19
N GLN A 153 -8.26 2.94 18.86
CA GLN A 153 -8.20 1.63 18.21
C GLN A 153 -7.44 1.69 16.89
N MET A 154 -6.89 0.54 16.50
CA MET A 154 -6.20 0.36 15.24
C MET A 154 -7.10 0.66 14.04
N THR A 155 -6.55 1.36 13.05
CA THR A 155 -7.19 1.67 11.77
C THR A 155 -6.34 1.20 10.60
N GLN A 156 -6.84 1.35 9.38
CA GLN A 156 -6.06 1.03 8.18
C GLN A 156 -4.83 1.94 8.02
N ALA A 157 -4.81 3.14 8.62
CA ALA A 157 -3.63 3.99 8.65
C ALA A 157 -2.50 3.31 9.44
N ASP A 158 -2.78 2.77 10.60
CA ASP A 158 -1.79 2.06 11.42
C ASP A 158 -1.18 0.86 10.69
N VAL A 159 -2.03 0.07 10.02
CA VAL A 159 -1.59 -1.08 9.19
C VAL A 159 -0.70 -0.61 8.04
N SER A 160 -1.08 0.45 7.36
CA SER A 160 -0.32 0.98 6.22
C SER A 160 1.01 1.56 6.67
N LEU A 161 1.02 2.36 7.74
CA LEU A 161 2.26 2.92 8.30
C LEU A 161 3.24 1.84 8.71
N ALA A 162 2.79 0.80 9.44
CA ALA A 162 3.66 -0.29 9.88
C ALA A 162 4.31 -1.02 8.70
N VAL A 163 3.53 -1.32 7.65
CA VAL A 163 4.05 -1.96 6.43
C VAL A 163 5.03 -1.07 5.68
N PHE A 164 4.73 0.22 5.58
CA PHE A 164 5.53 1.18 4.83
C PHE A 164 6.82 1.55 5.56
N TRP A 165 6.77 1.65 6.87
CA TRP A 165 7.95 1.85 7.70
C TRP A 165 8.94 0.69 7.59
N ASP A 166 8.43 -0.56 7.69
CA ASP A 166 9.26 -1.75 7.48
C ASP A 166 9.89 -1.77 6.07
N PHE A 167 9.18 -1.35 5.04
CA PHE A 167 9.73 -1.24 3.70
C PHE A 167 10.80 -0.14 3.58
N ALA A 168 10.57 1.02 4.19
CA ALA A 168 11.46 2.17 4.12
C ALA A 168 12.79 1.95 4.84
N THR A 169 12.80 1.13 5.90
CA THR A 169 13.97 0.85 6.74
C THR A 169 14.84 -0.31 6.26
N ARG A 170 14.36 -1.11 5.31
CA ARG A 170 15.13 -2.18 4.63
C ARG A 170 16.02 -1.62 3.53
#